data_95e0eeeecbfa03036bed1c1d7c04b135
#
_entry.id   95e0eeeecbfa03036bed1c1d7c04b135
#
_cell.length_a   1.000
_cell.length_b   1.000
_cell.length_c   1.000
_cell.angle_alpha   90.00
_cell.angle_beta   90.00
_cell.angle_gamma   90.00
#
_symmetry.space_group_name_H-M   'P 1'
#
loop_
_entity.id
_entity.type
_entity.pdbx_description
1 polymer ?
#
loop_
_entity_poly.entity_id
_entity_poly.type
_entity_poly.pdbx_seq_one_letter_code
_entity_poly.pdbx_strand_id
1 'polypeptide(L)'
;MQEYLEGCRERYKQIVGTFPEKENLNVQVVGKIQGTGYYIEKIIFESKPGRYVTAHLYMPENMTVPVPATLELCGHGLNGKGSSSHAAMLMASNGIAVLVVDPIGQGERLQLIDREGKPLTRGATTEHTLLNAGFNLLGTSLAAQEYWDNHRALDYLLTRKDIDSERIGVYGSSGGGTQTAYYIGLDPRVKVAAICSFFSTRERTMELQGPSDGCQHIPYEGREQLEVPDFALMMLHGLY
;
A
#
# COMPACT_ATOMS: atom_id res chain seq x y z
N MET A 1 -23.80 -11.19 -10.41
CA MET A 1 -22.42 -10.67 -10.25
C MET A 1 -22.43 -9.42 -9.34
N GLN A 2 -23.17 -8.38 -9.66
CA GLN A 2 -23.22 -7.13 -8.89
C GLN A 2 -23.56 -7.35 -7.41
N GLU A 3 -24.66 -8.03 -7.10
CA GLU A 3 -25.09 -8.37 -5.74
C GLU A 3 -24.01 -9.18 -4.98
N TYR A 4 -23.34 -10.11 -5.66
CA TYR A 4 -22.22 -10.87 -5.08
C TYR A 4 -21.07 -9.95 -4.65
N LEU A 5 -20.63 -9.04 -5.54
CA LEU A 5 -19.51 -8.13 -5.28
C LEU A 5 -19.84 -7.08 -4.22
N GLU A 6 -21.09 -6.60 -4.16
CA GLU A 6 -21.56 -5.75 -3.07
C GLU A 6 -21.49 -6.49 -1.73
N GLY A 7 -21.98 -7.74 -1.71
CA GLY A 7 -21.86 -8.61 -0.52
C GLY A 7 -20.42 -8.85 -0.09
N CYS A 8 -19.50 -9.10 -1.03
CA CYS A 8 -18.06 -9.23 -0.74
C CYS A 8 -17.50 -7.93 -0.14
N ARG A 9 -17.85 -6.79 -0.70
CA ARG A 9 -17.38 -5.48 -0.23
C ARG A 9 -17.86 -5.17 1.19
N GLU A 10 -19.12 -5.48 1.50
CA GLU A 10 -19.67 -5.27 2.86
C GLU A 10 -18.98 -6.20 3.88
N ARG A 11 -18.79 -7.48 3.56
CA ARG A 11 -18.05 -8.41 4.43
C ARG A 11 -16.60 -7.97 4.60
N TYR A 12 -15.95 -7.49 3.53
CA TYR A 12 -14.58 -7.00 3.58
C TYR A 12 -14.47 -5.76 4.49
N LYS A 13 -15.37 -4.79 4.38
CA LYS A 13 -15.43 -3.63 5.29
C LYS A 13 -15.55 -4.05 6.76
N GLN A 14 -16.37 -5.06 7.04
CA GLN A 14 -16.56 -5.56 8.42
C GLN A 14 -15.27 -6.12 9.00
N ILE A 15 -14.49 -6.92 8.26
CA ILE A 15 -13.28 -7.55 8.77
C ILE A 15 -12.05 -6.62 8.78
N VAL A 16 -11.99 -5.65 7.87
CA VAL A 16 -10.96 -4.59 7.91
C VAL A 16 -11.19 -3.67 9.12
N GLY A 17 -12.45 -3.48 9.49
CA GLY A 17 -12.86 -2.63 10.60
C GLY A 17 -13.08 -1.18 10.21
N THR A 18 -13.34 -0.36 11.22
CA THR A 18 -13.56 1.09 11.04
C THR A 18 -12.25 1.84 11.00
N PHE A 19 -12.15 2.78 10.07
CA PHE A 19 -11.03 3.70 10.03
C PHE A 19 -11.34 4.98 10.84
N PRO A 20 -10.32 5.64 11.39
CA PRO A 20 -10.51 6.90 12.10
C PRO A 20 -10.94 8.01 11.14
N GLU A 21 -11.40 9.12 11.71
CA GLU A 21 -11.58 10.36 10.94
C GLU A 21 -10.27 10.82 10.31
N LYS A 22 -10.39 11.48 9.15
CA LYS A 22 -9.23 12.00 8.43
C LYS A 22 -8.75 13.28 9.07
N GLU A 23 -7.57 13.22 9.66
CA GLU A 23 -6.86 14.39 10.20
C GLU A 23 -5.97 15.03 9.12
N ASN A 24 -5.36 16.16 9.46
CA ASN A 24 -4.39 16.81 8.58
C ASN A 24 -3.18 15.88 8.36
N LEU A 25 -2.73 15.77 7.11
CA LEU A 25 -1.58 14.95 6.75
C LEU A 25 -0.23 15.53 7.23
N ASN A 26 -0.16 16.81 7.58
CA ASN A 26 1.07 17.50 8.02
C ASN A 26 2.27 17.17 7.13
N VAL A 27 2.07 17.22 5.81
CA VAL A 27 3.05 16.80 4.81
C VAL A 27 4.30 17.67 4.87
N GLN A 28 5.47 17.03 4.89
CA GLN A 28 6.78 17.65 4.83
C GLN A 28 7.57 17.10 3.65
N VAL A 29 8.07 17.99 2.79
CA VAL A 29 9.06 17.64 1.78
C VAL A 29 10.43 17.90 2.39
N VAL A 30 11.12 16.84 2.80
CA VAL A 30 12.38 16.93 3.57
C VAL A 30 13.63 16.88 2.70
N GLY A 31 13.45 16.69 1.40
CA GLY A 31 14.57 16.71 0.45
C GLY A 31 14.13 16.46 -0.98
N LYS A 32 15.01 16.79 -1.92
CA LYS A 32 14.80 16.56 -3.35
C LYS A 32 16.07 15.97 -3.98
N ILE A 33 15.89 15.01 -4.87
CA ILE A 33 16.97 14.38 -5.66
C ILE A 33 16.64 14.55 -7.12
N GLN A 34 17.61 15.00 -7.91
CA GLN A 34 17.47 15.13 -9.35
C GLN A 34 17.91 13.84 -10.03
N GLY A 35 17.10 13.32 -10.94
CA GLY A 35 17.42 12.23 -11.87
C GLY A 35 17.43 12.73 -13.31
N THR A 36 17.57 11.82 -14.26
CA THR A 36 17.50 12.12 -15.69
C THR A 36 16.06 11.95 -16.18
N GLY A 37 15.38 13.06 -16.50
CA GLY A 37 13.99 13.08 -16.95
C GLY A 37 12.96 12.99 -15.81
N TYR A 38 13.40 12.98 -14.56
CA TYR A 38 12.54 12.99 -13.37
C TYR A 38 13.25 13.62 -12.16
N TYR A 39 12.50 13.89 -11.12
CA TYR A 39 13.04 14.20 -9.78
C TYR A 39 12.28 13.44 -8.70
N ILE A 40 12.88 13.32 -7.51
CA ILE A 40 12.31 12.63 -6.38
C ILE A 40 12.13 13.62 -5.24
N GLU A 41 10.93 13.72 -4.69
CA GLU A 41 10.66 14.39 -3.42
C GLU A 41 10.65 13.36 -2.29
N LYS A 42 11.46 13.58 -1.25
CA LYS A 42 11.43 12.80 -0.01
C LYS A 42 10.35 13.38 0.88
N ILE A 43 9.39 12.56 1.25
CA ILE A 43 8.16 13.00 1.90
C ILE A 43 7.99 12.27 3.23
N ILE A 44 7.54 13.03 4.23
CA ILE A 44 7.01 12.52 5.49
C ILE A 44 5.59 13.08 5.63
N PHE A 45 4.63 12.25 5.98
CA PHE A 45 3.27 12.69 6.31
C PHE A 45 2.71 11.90 7.49
N GLU A 46 1.67 12.42 8.12
CA GLU A 46 0.94 11.74 9.19
C GLU A 46 -0.31 11.04 8.63
N SER A 47 -0.37 9.72 8.74
CA SER A 47 -1.59 8.96 8.39
C SER A 47 -2.64 9.03 9.50
N LYS A 48 -2.20 9.19 10.74
CA LYS A 48 -2.92 9.50 11.98
C LYS A 48 -2.06 10.44 12.80
N PRO A 49 -2.60 11.17 13.77
CA PRO A 49 -1.78 12.00 14.67
C PRO A 49 -0.64 11.22 15.31
N GLY A 50 0.60 11.66 15.10
CA GLY A 50 1.81 11.03 15.60
C GLY A 50 2.24 9.75 14.87
N ARG A 51 1.54 9.34 13.82
CA ARG A 51 1.91 8.17 13.02
C ARG A 51 2.48 8.61 11.67
N TYR A 52 3.79 8.63 11.60
CA TYR A 52 4.54 9.09 10.45
C TYR A 52 4.67 8.00 9.39
N VAL A 53 4.51 8.42 8.13
CA VAL A 53 4.73 7.61 6.94
C VAL A 53 5.78 8.29 6.09
N THR A 54 6.79 7.54 5.70
CA THR A 54 7.86 8.00 4.82
C THR A 54 7.62 7.51 3.40
N ALA A 55 7.86 8.38 2.41
CA ALA A 55 7.63 8.08 1.02
C ALA A 55 8.62 8.80 0.09
N HIS A 56 8.79 8.27 -1.10
CA HIS A 56 9.44 8.92 -2.23
C HIS A 56 8.42 9.20 -3.32
N LEU A 57 8.25 10.46 -3.70
CA LEU A 57 7.45 10.83 -4.87
C LEU A 57 8.36 11.11 -6.05
N TYR A 58 8.32 10.23 -7.03
CA TYR A 58 8.99 10.36 -8.32
C TYR A 58 8.10 11.17 -9.25
N MET A 59 8.58 12.30 -9.72
CA MET A 59 7.84 13.21 -10.57
C MET A 59 8.53 13.36 -11.93
N PRO A 60 7.79 13.32 -13.05
CA PRO A 60 8.33 13.66 -14.34
C PRO A 60 8.90 15.09 -14.37
N GLU A 61 9.92 15.33 -15.18
CA GLU A 61 10.36 16.68 -15.52
C GLU A 61 9.50 17.31 -16.64
N ASN A 62 9.55 18.63 -16.73
CA ASN A 62 8.99 19.41 -17.84
C ASN A 62 7.48 19.18 -18.09
N MET A 63 6.73 18.96 -17.02
CA MET A 63 5.27 18.81 -17.10
C MET A 63 4.61 20.14 -17.49
N THR A 64 3.74 20.09 -18.48
CA THR A 64 2.93 21.24 -18.93
C THR A 64 1.46 21.11 -18.54
N VAL A 65 1.05 19.91 -18.11
CA VAL A 65 -0.30 19.55 -17.66
C VAL A 65 -0.20 18.58 -16.49
N PRO A 66 -1.26 18.43 -15.69
CA PRO A 66 -1.29 17.39 -14.65
C PRO A 66 -1.05 15.99 -15.22
N VAL A 67 -0.23 15.21 -14.54
CA VAL A 67 0.18 13.87 -14.99
C VAL A 67 -0.57 12.76 -14.27
N PRO A 68 -0.76 11.58 -14.89
CA PRO A 68 -1.26 10.41 -14.17
C PRO A 68 -0.31 10.04 -13.04
N ALA A 69 -0.86 9.43 -12.00
CA ALA A 69 -0.04 8.99 -10.88
C ALA A 69 -0.39 7.55 -10.44
N THR A 70 0.58 6.90 -9.82
CA THR A 70 0.37 5.58 -9.23
C THR A 70 1.01 5.49 -7.83
N LEU A 71 0.37 4.70 -6.96
CA LEU A 71 1.02 4.22 -5.73
C LEU A 71 1.82 2.96 -6.09
N GLU A 72 3.07 2.91 -5.68
CA GLU A 72 3.84 1.68 -5.59
C GLU A 72 3.83 1.19 -4.14
N LEU A 73 3.23 0.04 -3.93
CA LEU A 73 3.17 -0.63 -2.64
C LEU A 73 4.34 -1.63 -2.56
N CYS A 74 5.24 -1.41 -1.60
CA CYS A 74 6.48 -2.15 -1.52
C CYS A 74 6.26 -3.63 -1.17
N GLY A 75 6.95 -4.52 -1.88
CA GLY A 75 7.14 -5.91 -1.46
C GLY A 75 8.01 -6.00 -0.22
N HIS A 76 8.09 -7.23 0.35
CA HIS A 76 8.86 -7.43 1.57
C HIS A 76 10.37 -7.21 1.36
N GLY A 77 10.91 -6.23 2.05
CA GLY A 77 12.33 -5.90 2.04
C GLY A 77 12.66 -4.89 3.13
N LEU A 78 13.77 -5.10 3.85
CA LEU A 78 14.17 -4.17 4.91
C LEU A 78 14.37 -2.74 4.42
N ASN A 79 14.73 -2.56 3.16
CA ASN A 79 14.97 -1.23 2.59
C ASN A 79 13.69 -0.49 2.15
N GLY A 80 12.51 -1.12 2.24
CA GLY A 80 11.23 -0.50 1.87
C GLY A 80 11.27 0.18 0.50
N LYS A 81 10.88 1.46 0.45
CA LYS A 81 10.90 2.29 -0.77
C LYS A 81 12.27 2.39 -1.47
N GLY A 82 13.35 2.14 -0.75
CA GLY A 82 14.70 2.12 -1.32
C GLY A 82 14.96 0.94 -2.26
N SER A 83 14.19 -0.15 -2.14
CA SER A 83 14.29 -1.32 -3.02
C SER A 83 13.42 -1.20 -4.29
N SER A 84 12.46 -0.28 -4.32
CA SER A 84 11.42 -0.17 -5.35
C SER A 84 11.71 0.90 -6.42
N SER A 85 12.92 1.45 -6.44
CA SER A 85 13.24 2.64 -7.23
C SER A 85 13.21 2.44 -8.75
N HIS A 86 13.44 1.22 -9.27
CA HIS A 86 13.67 1.02 -10.70
C HIS A 86 12.40 1.24 -11.55
N ALA A 87 11.29 0.63 -11.16
CA ALA A 87 10.01 0.80 -11.84
C ALA A 87 9.51 2.25 -11.73
N ALA A 88 9.64 2.85 -10.54
CA ALA A 88 9.26 4.24 -10.30
C ALA A 88 10.05 5.23 -11.17
N MET A 89 11.37 5.05 -11.29
CA MET A 89 12.20 5.86 -12.19
C MET A 89 11.78 5.74 -13.65
N LEU A 90 11.52 4.50 -14.11
CA LEU A 90 11.08 4.25 -15.49
C LEU A 90 9.73 4.92 -15.78
N MET A 91 8.76 4.77 -14.87
CA MET A 91 7.43 5.40 -15.02
C MET A 91 7.55 6.94 -15.03
N ALA A 92 8.29 7.50 -14.08
CA ALA A 92 8.46 8.95 -13.98
C ALA A 92 9.14 9.54 -15.21
N SER A 93 10.18 8.87 -15.74
CA SER A 93 10.83 9.28 -17.00
C SER A 93 9.89 9.20 -18.21
N ASN A 94 8.77 8.47 -18.11
CA ASN A 94 7.75 8.34 -19.15
C ASN A 94 6.45 9.08 -18.82
N GLY A 95 6.46 10.05 -17.92
CA GLY A 95 5.35 10.96 -17.70
C GLY A 95 4.30 10.48 -16.68
N ILE A 96 4.59 9.48 -15.84
CA ILE A 96 3.72 8.97 -14.81
C ILE A 96 4.35 9.21 -13.43
N ALA A 97 3.73 9.99 -12.58
CA ALA A 97 4.21 10.18 -11.21
C ALA A 97 4.05 8.89 -10.40
N VAL A 98 5.00 8.61 -9.50
CA VAL A 98 4.96 7.40 -8.65
C VAL A 98 5.23 7.77 -7.20
N LEU A 99 4.27 7.50 -6.32
CA LEU A 99 4.47 7.59 -4.87
C LEU A 99 4.78 6.22 -4.31
N VAL A 100 6.01 6.03 -3.86
CA VAL A 100 6.49 4.80 -3.23
C VAL A 100 6.46 4.98 -1.72
N VAL A 101 5.67 4.17 -1.03
CA VAL A 101 5.42 4.29 0.42
C VAL A 101 6.14 3.20 1.19
N ASP A 102 6.81 3.55 2.29
CA ASP A 102 7.30 2.54 3.23
C ASP A 102 6.13 1.90 3.99
N PRO A 103 5.95 0.58 3.92
CA PRO A 103 5.03 -0.11 4.82
C PRO A 103 5.52 -0.05 6.28
N ILE A 104 4.62 -0.29 7.22
CA ILE A 104 5.01 -0.49 8.62
C ILE A 104 6.00 -1.67 8.69
N GLY A 105 7.10 -1.51 9.42
CA GLY A 105 8.11 -2.57 9.57
C GLY A 105 9.11 -2.67 8.41
N GLN A 106 9.15 -1.67 7.51
CA GLN A 106 10.12 -1.61 6.40
C GLN A 106 10.69 -0.19 6.22
N GLY A 107 11.87 -0.12 5.60
CA GLY A 107 12.52 1.15 5.29
C GLY A 107 12.80 1.98 6.53
N GLU A 108 12.36 3.24 6.52
CA GLU A 108 12.47 4.15 7.66
C GLU A 108 11.37 3.92 8.72
N ARG A 109 10.55 2.88 8.56
CA ARG A 109 9.43 2.54 9.45
C ARG A 109 9.60 1.20 10.17
N LEU A 110 10.84 0.75 10.38
CA LEU A 110 11.15 -0.38 11.27
C LEU A 110 10.66 -0.08 12.68
N GLN A 111 9.94 -1.03 13.28
CA GLN A 111 9.35 -0.88 14.61
C GLN A 111 10.14 -1.66 15.66
N LEU A 112 10.67 -2.81 15.27
CA LEU A 112 11.45 -3.68 16.15
C LEU A 112 12.95 -3.45 15.91
N ILE A 113 13.48 -2.43 16.59
CA ILE A 113 14.89 -2.03 16.51
C ILE A 113 15.57 -2.08 17.89
N ASP A 114 16.87 -2.28 17.91
CA ASP A 114 17.69 -2.16 19.10
C ASP A 114 17.99 -0.68 19.44
N ARG A 115 18.79 -0.45 20.47
CA ARG A 115 19.17 0.91 20.91
C ARG A 115 20.05 1.63 19.89
N GLU A 116 20.72 0.91 19.02
CA GLU A 116 21.57 1.40 17.94
C GLU A 116 20.77 1.61 16.64
N GLY A 117 19.45 1.34 16.63
CA GLY A 117 18.58 1.48 15.47
C GLY A 117 18.65 0.30 14.48
N LYS A 118 19.27 -0.82 14.84
CA LYS A 118 19.36 -2.00 13.99
C LYS A 118 18.11 -2.88 14.12
N PRO A 119 17.66 -3.53 13.02
CA PRO A 119 16.53 -4.45 13.09
C PRO A 119 16.79 -5.60 14.07
N LEU A 120 15.84 -5.88 14.94
CA LEU A 120 15.82 -7.06 15.81
C LEU A 120 15.33 -8.31 15.08
N THR A 121 14.73 -8.15 13.91
CA THR A 121 14.21 -9.23 13.09
C THR A 121 15.14 -9.53 11.92
N ARG A 122 15.11 -10.77 11.44
CA ARG A 122 15.90 -11.19 10.26
C ARG A 122 15.39 -10.63 8.93
N GLY A 123 14.19 -10.02 8.91
CA GLY A 123 13.59 -9.48 7.71
C GLY A 123 12.17 -8.96 7.95
N ALA A 124 11.63 -8.25 6.96
CA ALA A 124 10.33 -7.62 7.01
C ALA A 124 9.18 -8.60 7.31
N THR A 125 9.19 -9.80 6.70
CA THR A 125 8.16 -10.83 6.94
C THR A 125 8.09 -11.27 8.40
N THR A 126 9.23 -11.41 9.06
CA THR A 126 9.28 -11.75 10.49
C THR A 126 8.74 -10.61 11.34
N GLU A 127 9.11 -9.37 11.02
CA GLU A 127 8.60 -8.19 11.72
C GLU A 127 7.08 -8.07 11.54
N HIS A 128 6.58 -8.22 10.31
CA HIS A 128 5.14 -8.20 10.02
C HIS A 128 4.37 -9.26 10.80
N THR A 129 4.92 -10.47 10.91
CA THR A 129 4.26 -11.55 11.67
C THR A 129 4.16 -11.21 13.16
N LEU A 130 5.24 -10.68 13.75
CA LEU A 130 5.25 -10.27 15.16
C LEU A 130 4.32 -9.08 15.42
N LEU A 131 4.35 -8.06 14.55
CA LEU A 131 3.46 -6.90 14.67
C LEU A 131 1.99 -7.28 14.51
N ASN A 132 1.68 -8.15 13.54
CA ASN A 132 0.30 -8.60 13.32
C ASN A 132 -0.27 -9.38 14.50
N ALA A 133 0.55 -10.17 15.18
CA ALA A 133 0.12 -10.84 16.43
C ALA A 133 -0.36 -9.82 17.48
N GLY A 134 0.37 -8.69 17.64
CA GLY A 134 -0.05 -7.59 18.50
C GLY A 134 -1.33 -6.90 18.02
N PHE A 135 -1.45 -6.61 16.72
CA PHE A 135 -2.65 -6.00 16.15
C PHE A 135 -3.89 -6.89 16.29
N ASN A 136 -3.73 -8.21 16.12
CA ASN A 136 -4.84 -9.16 16.30
C ASN A 136 -5.38 -9.16 17.73
N LEU A 137 -4.52 -9.01 18.73
CA LEU A 137 -4.94 -8.86 20.15
C LEU A 137 -5.73 -7.56 20.39
N LEU A 138 -5.50 -6.54 19.55
CA LEU A 138 -6.21 -5.27 19.59
C LEU A 138 -7.48 -5.25 18.72
N GLY A 139 -7.86 -6.39 18.11
CA GLY A 139 -9.05 -6.51 17.27
C GLY A 139 -8.90 -5.91 15.87
N THR A 140 -7.66 -5.74 15.38
CA THR A 140 -7.36 -5.25 14.03
C THR A 140 -6.28 -6.13 13.37
N SER A 141 -5.69 -5.70 12.27
CA SER A 141 -4.60 -6.39 11.60
C SER A 141 -3.56 -5.44 11.06
N LEU A 142 -2.34 -5.92 10.81
CA LEU A 142 -1.32 -5.14 10.13
C LEU A 142 -1.79 -4.72 8.72
N ALA A 143 -2.45 -5.62 7.99
CA ALA A 143 -3.01 -5.33 6.66
C ALA A 143 -4.02 -4.15 6.70
N ALA A 144 -4.88 -4.07 7.73
CA ALA A 144 -5.80 -2.95 7.91
C ALA A 144 -5.05 -1.64 8.21
N GLN A 145 -3.93 -1.71 8.93
CA GLN A 145 -3.11 -0.54 9.22
C GLN A 145 -2.37 -0.05 7.96
N GLU A 146 -1.85 -0.96 7.15
CA GLU A 146 -1.22 -0.65 5.86
C GLU A 146 -2.23 -0.11 4.86
N TYR A 147 -3.45 -0.70 4.81
CA TYR A 147 -4.55 -0.14 4.02
C TYR A 147 -4.79 1.35 4.35
N TRP A 148 -4.88 1.67 5.65
CA TRP A 148 -5.09 3.05 6.07
C TRP A 148 -3.96 3.98 5.65
N ASP A 149 -2.70 3.57 5.82
CA ASP A 149 -1.54 4.37 5.43
C ASP A 149 -1.53 4.63 3.92
N ASN A 150 -1.85 3.61 3.11
CA ASN A 150 -1.95 3.72 1.65
C ASN A 150 -3.13 4.62 1.23
N HIS A 151 -4.26 4.55 1.94
CA HIS A 151 -5.40 5.44 1.72
C HIS A 151 -5.03 6.91 1.96
N ARG A 152 -4.28 7.18 3.02
CA ARG A 152 -3.78 8.53 3.33
C ARG A 152 -2.68 8.99 2.36
N ALA A 153 -1.87 8.07 1.85
CA ALA A 153 -0.91 8.37 0.80
C ALA A 153 -1.61 8.81 -0.50
N LEU A 154 -2.71 8.13 -0.87
CA LEU A 154 -3.53 8.56 -2.00
C LEU A 154 -4.22 9.91 -1.72
N ASP A 155 -4.70 10.16 -0.50
CA ASP A 155 -5.22 11.49 -0.14
C ASP A 155 -4.18 12.57 -0.41
N TYR A 156 -2.90 12.33 -0.06
CA TYR A 156 -1.82 13.27 -0.36
C TYR A 156 -1.66 13.52 -1.87
N LEU A 157 -1.61 12.47 -2.69
CA LEU A 157 -1.50 12.63 -4.15
C LEU A 157 -2.63 13.50 -4.71
N LEU A 158 -3.85 13.29 -4.23
CA LEU A 158 -5.03 14.03 -4.69
C LEU A 158 -5.09 15.50 -4.21
N THR A 159 -4.25 15.90 -3.27
CA THR A 159 -4.10 17.32 -2.92
C THR A 159 -3.22 18.11 -3.90
N ARG A 160 -2.47 17.40 -4.73
CA ARG A 160 -1.50 18.01 -5.64
C ARG A 160 -2.17 18.47 -6.93
N LYS A 161 -1.84 19.67 -7.36
CA LYS A 161 -2.36 20.29 -8.59
C LYS A 161 -1.66 19.77 -9.87
N ASP A 162 -0.50 19.16 -9.71
CA ASP A 162 0.31 18.59 -10.78
C ASP A 162 -0.01 17.12 -11.05
N ILE A 163 -0.97 16.53 -10.30
CA ILE A 163 -1.49 15.18 -10.50
C ILE A 163 -2.91 15.22 -11.07
N ASP A 164 -3.16 14.35 -12.05
CA ASP A 164 -4.49 14.12 -12.61
C ASP A 164 -5.26 13.11 -11.76
N SER A 165 -6.22 13.58 -10.99
CA SER A 165 -7.02 12.78 -10.07
C SER A 165 -7.87 11.69 -10.74
N GLU A 166 -8.15 11.83 -12.05
CA GLU A 166 -8.93 10.84 -12.80
C GLU A 166 -8.07 9.70 -13.37
N ARG A 167 -6.74 9.82 -13.29
CA ARG A 167 -5.79 8.83 -13.80
C ARG A 167 -4.88 8.29 -12.71
N ILE A 168 -5.49 7.62 -11.73
CA ILE A 168 -4.79 7.04 -10.57
C ILE A 168 -4.66 5.52 -10.73
N GLY A 169 -3.43 5.03 -10.56
CA GLY A 169 -3.12 3.61 -10.52
C GLY A 169 -2.55 3.16 -9.18
N VAL A 170 -2.51 1.84 -8.97
CA VAL A 170 -1.82 1.19 -7.84
C VAL A 170 -1.16 -0.08 -8.33
N TYR A 171 0.07 -0.34 -7.92
CA TYR A 171 0.73 -1.61 -8.21
C TYR A 171 1.66 -2.05 -7.07
N GLY A 172 1.96 -3.33 -7.06
CA GLY A 172 2.92 -3.89 -6.13
C GLY A 172 3.23 -5.35 -6.42
N SER A 173 4.37 -5.82 -5.93
CA SER A 173 4.83 -7.18 -6.11
C SER A 173 5.03 -7.89 -4.77
N SER A 174 4.75 -9.20 -4.69
CA SER A 174 4.88 -10.00 -3.47
C SER A 174 4.03 -9.41 -2.34
N GLY A 175 4.61 -9.01 -1.21
CA GLY A 175 3.90 -8.29 -0.14
C GLY A 175 3.20 -7.01 -0.62
N GLY A 176 3.79 -6.30 -1.59
CA GLY A 176 3.14 -5.18 -2.26
C GLY A 176 1.97 -5.59 -3.13
N GLY A 177 2.03 -6.78 -3.73
CA GLY A 177 0.89 -7.39 -4.44
C GLY A 177 -0.27 -7.68 -3.49
N THR A 178 0.01 -8.16 -2.28
CA THR A 178 -0.99 -8.32 -1.22
C THR A 178 -1.65 -7.00 -0.86
N GLN A 179 -0.84 -5.98 -0.55
CA GLN A 179 -1.35 -4.66 -0.23
C GLN A 179 -2.20 -4.10 -1.38
N THR A 180 -1.76 -4.29 -2.65
CA THR A 180 -2.52 -3.86 -3.83
C THR A 180 -3.87 -4.54 -3.88
N ALA A 181 -3.94 -5.88 -3.74
CA ALA A 181 -5.19 -6.64 -3.75
C ALA A 181 -6.17 -6.13 -2.68
N TYR A 182 -5.71 -6.02 -1.45
CA TYR A 182 -6.54 -5.51 -0.35
C TYR A 182 -6.98 -4.06 -0.57
N TYR A 183 -6.08 -3.21 -1.07
CA TYR A 183 -6.36 -1.78 -1.22
C TYR A 183 -7.44 -1.50 -2.26
N ILE A 184 -7.35 -2.12 -3.44
CA ILE A 184 -8.27 -1.86 -4.56
C ILE A 184 -9.70 -2.34 -4.31
N GLY A 185 -9.89 -3.28 -3.38
CA GLY A 185 -11.22 -3.79 -3.03
C GLY A 185 -12.16 -2.75 -2.43
N LEU A 186 -11.63 -1.69 -1.81
CA LEU A 186 -12.43 -0.67 -1.11
C LEU A 186 -12.19 0.77 -1.56
N ASP A 187 -11.15 1.06 -2.34
CA ASP A 187 -10.86 2.44 -2.76
C ASP A 187 -11.27 2.69 -4.22
N PRO A 188 -12.42 3.35 -4.47
CA PRO A 188 -12.97 3.56 -5.82
C PRO A 188 -12.19 4.60 -6.64
N ARG A 189 -11.24 5.32 -6.02
CA ARG A 189 -10.43 6.33 -6.70
C ARG A 189 -9.39 5.71 -7.62
N VAL A 190 -9.04 4.44 -7.39
CA VAL A 190 -8.11 3.68 -8.22
C VAL A 190 -8.79 3.26 -9.52
N LYS A 191 -8.17 3.59 -10.67
CA LYS A 191 -8.71 3.28 -12.00
C LYS A 191 -8.00 2.10 -12.68
N VAL A 192 -6.76 1.81 -12.29
CA VAL A 192 -5.98 0.69 -12.80
C VAL A 192 -5.14 0.08 -11.69
N ALA A 193 -5.00 -1.24 -11.70
CA ALA A 193 -4.17 -1.93 -10.72
C ALA A 193 -3.34 -3.05 -11.37
N ALA A 194 -2.15 -3.31 -10.80
CA ALA A 194 -1.33 -4.46 -11.15
C ALA A 194 -0.89 -5.20 -9.89
N ILE A 195 -1.44 -6.41 -9.71
CA ILE A 195 -1.12 -7.32 -8.61
C ILE A 195 -0.07 -8.30 -9.12
N CYS A 196 1.18 -8.15 -8.68
CA CYS A 196 2.27 -9.01 -9.11
C CYS A 196 2.67 -10.00 -8.01
N SER A 197 2.94 -11.25 -8.40
CA SER A 197 3.51 -12.30 -7.54
C SER A 197 2.73 -12.59 -6.24
N PHE A 198 1.40 -12.43 -6.27
CA PHE A 198 0.52 -12.71 -5.12
C PHE A 198 -0.79 -13.39 -5.53
N PHE A 199 -1.24 -13.26 -6.77
CA PHE A 199 -2.57 -13.67 -7.20
C PHE A 199 -2.71 -15.21 -7.25
N SER A 200 -3.19 -15.79 -6.15
CA SER A 200 -3.48 -17.21 -5.98
C SER A 200 -4.65 -17.40 -5.01
N THR A 201 -5.31 -18.56 -5.03
CA THR A 201 -6.29 -18.90 -3.99
C THR A 201 -5.60 -19.17 -2.65
N ARG A 202 -6.30 -18.91 -1.55
CA ARG A 202 -5.78 -19.22 -0.20
C ARG A 202 -5.52 -20.71 -0.04
N GLU A 203 -6.43 -21.56 -0.53
CA GLU A 203 -6.26 -23.01 -0.51
C GLU A 203 -4.93 -23.41 -1.15
N ARG A 204 -4.66 -22.94 -2.38
CA ARG A 204 -3.43 -23.30 -3.07
C ARG A 204 -2.18 -22.76 -2.40
N THR A 205 -2.25 -21.58 -1.84
CA THR A 205 -1.13 -21.01 -1.06
C THR A 205 -0.84 -21.85 0.18
N MET A 206 -1.87 -22.24 0.93
CA MET A 206 -1.73 -23.07 2.12
C MET A 206 -1.16 -24.45 1.82
N GLU A 207 -1.59 -25.07 0.72
CA GLU A 207 -1.05 -26.38 0.28
C GLU A 207 0.44 -26.34 -0.06
N LEU A 208 0.89 -25.29 -0.73
CA LEU A 208 2.25 -25.20 -1.27
C LEU A 208 3.26 -24.58 -0.32
N GLN A 209 2.85 -23.61 0.46
CA GLN A 209 3.76 -22.75 1.25
C GLN A 209 3.40 -22.72 2.74
N GLY A 210 2.21 -23.17 3.11
CA GLY A 210 1.66 -22.96 4.44
C GLY A 210 1.16 -21.52 4.65
N PRO A 211 0.98 -21.11 5.92
CA PRO A 211 0.49 -19.77 6.22
C PRO A 211 1.47 -18.69 5.77
N SER A 212 0.95 -17.66 5.12
CA SER A 212 1.68 -16.47 4.74
C SER A 212 2.05 -15.63 5.98
N ASP A 213 2.86 -14.59 5.80
CA ASP A 213 3.23 -13.68 6.90
C ASP A 213 2.10 -12.72 7.31
N GLY A 214 2.34 -11.96 8.39
CA GLY A 214 1.29 -11.24 9.10
C GLY A 214 0.54 -10.17 8.30
N CYS A 215 1.15 -9.53 7.32
CA CYS A 215 0.47 -8.53 6.48
C CYS A 215 -0.43 -9.15 5.40
N GLN A 216 -0.33 -10.45 5.20
CA GLN A 216 -1.06 -11.18 4.16
C GLN A 216 -2.32 -11.88 4.69
N HIS A 217 -2.72 -11.56 5.90
CA HIS A 217 -3.91 -12.10 6.55
C HIS A 217 -4.73 -11.00 7.21
N ILE A 218 -6.01 -10.93 6.83
CA ILE A 218 -7.01 -10.18 7.58
C ILE A 218 -7.82 -11.19 8.40
N PRO A 219 -7.97 -11.00 9.72
CA PRO A 219 -8.77 -11.90 10.54
C PRO A 219 -10.16 -12.13 9.94
N TYR A 220 -10.61 -13.39 9.95
CA TYR A 220 -11.93 -13.82 9.49
C TYR A 220 -12.15 -13.87 7.96
N GLU A 221 -11.17 -13.63 7.09
CA GLU A 221 -11.33 -13.76 5.63
C GLU A 221 -12.03 -15.08 5.23
N GLY A 222 -11.54 -16.22 5.75
CA GLY A 222 -12.12 -17.53 5.44
C GLY A 222 -13.53 -17.71 5.98
N ARG A 223 -13.84 -17.18 7.19
CA ARG A 223 -15.20 -17.20 7.75
C ARG A 223 -16.17 -16.41 6.88
N GLU A 224 -15.73 -15.28 6.37
CA GLU A 224 -16.51 -14.39 5.51
C GLU A 224 -16.48 -14.84 4.04
N GLN A 225 -15.86 -15.98 3.73
CA GLN A 225 -15.78 -16.54 2.38
C GLN A 225 -15.20 -15.54 1.36
N LEU A 226 -14.16 -14.81 1.75
CA LEU A 226 -13.42 -13.91 0.88
C LEU A 226 -12.14 -14.59 0.39
N GLU A 227 -11.93 -14.53 -0.92
CA GLU A 227 -10.74 -15.05 -1.59
C GLU A 227 -9.98 -13.93 -2.33
N VAL A 228 -8.71 -14.17 -2.63
CA VAL A 228 -7.87 -13.18 -3.32
C VAL A 228 -8.49 -12.65 -4.63
N PRO A 229 -9.12 -13.48 -5.47
CA PRO A 229 -9.82 -12.98 -6.66
C PRO A 229 -10.95 -11.99 -6.36
N ASP A 230 -11.64 -12.12 -5.23
CA ASP A 230 -12.75 -11.23 -4.87
C ASP A 230 -12.29 -9.79 -4.70
N PHE A 231 -11.10 -9.56 -4.13
CA PHE A 231 -10.55 -8.22 -3.98
C PHE A 231 -10.31 -7.54 -5.34
N ALA A 232 -9.81 -8.28 -6.33
CA ALA A 232 -9.65 -7.77 -7.69
C ALA A 232 -10.99 -7.55 -8.39
N LEU A 233 -11.94 -8.47 -8.22
CA LEU A 233 -13.29 -8.35 -8.82
C LEU A 233 -14.07 -7.17 -8.23
N MET A 234 -13.91 -6.86 -6.93
CA MET A 234 -14.53 -5.69 -6.32
C MET A 234 -14.10 -4.37 -6.96
N MET A 235 -12.87 -4.28 -7.48
CA MET A 235 -12.40 -3.09 -8.22
C MET A 235 -13.20 -2.88 -9.51
N LEU A 236 -13.50 -3.94 -10.26
CA LEU A 236 -14.19 -3.85 -11.55
C LEU A 236 -15.60 -3.23 -11.43
N HIS A 237 -16.25 -3.39 -10.29
CA HIS A 237 -17.59 -2.87 -10.04
C HIS A 237 -17.63 -1.36 -9.75
N GLY A 238 -16.50 -0.74 -9.42
CA GLY A 238 -16.39 0.72 -9.20
C GLY A 238 -16.18 1.53 -10.49
N LEU A 239 -16.09 0.86 -11.65
CA LEU A 239 -15.80 1.48 -12.94
C LEU A 239 -17.04 1.70 -13.82
N TYR A 240 -18.27 1.38 -13.32
CA TYR A 240 -19.54 1.55 -14.03
C TYR A 240 -20.49 2.48 -13.30
#